data_90ecfacbfa0f4076ed177eaa384007ac
#
_entry.id   90ecfacbfa0f4076ed177eaa384007ac
#
_cell.length_a   1.000
_cell.length_b   1.000
_cell.length_c   1.000
_cell.angle_alpha   90.00
_cell.angle_beta   90.00
_cell.angle_gamma   90.00
#
_symmetry.space_group_name_H-M   'P 1'
#
loop_
_entity.id
_entity.type
_entity.pdbx_description
1 polymer ?
#
loop_
_entity_poly.entity_id
_entity_poly.type
_entity_poly.pdbx_seq_one_letter_code
_entity_poly.pdbx_strand_id
1 'polypeptide(L)'
;ARGKMQGWSERLFACAGREALIKSIVQAIPTFSMSCFLLTKKVCKGLTSSMAKFWWGSSLDKRSLHWIAWDELATPKFKGGMGFRDLRMFNLALLGKHGWRFMMNPNSLCAKVMKGRYFPYTNFRHASVPKSSSATWRAIVAGREALQAGLVKRVGDGSSISIWEDKWLPATIKMSPLLRPANTTVQTMN
;
A
#
# COMPACT_ATOMS: atom_id res chain seq x y z
N ALA A 1 17.58 0.12 10.01
CA ALA A 1 17.09 1.48 10.32
C ALA A 1 17.54 1.96 11.70
N ARG A 2 17.32 1.19 12.78
CA ARG A 2 17.72 1.59 14.15
C ARG A 2 19.19 1.99 14.26
N GLY A 3 20.13 1.18 13.76
CA GLY A 3 21.57 1.48 13.84
C GLY A 3 21.99 2.74 13.08
N LYS A 4 21.35 3.08 11.97
CA LYS A 4 21.66 4.30 11.22
C LYS A 4 21.19 5.58 11.91
N MET A 5 20.09 5.52 12.67
CA MET A 5 19.59 6.68 13.42
C MET A 5 20.38 6.98 14.69
N GLN A 6 21.02 5.97 15.29
CA GLN A 6 21.82 6.14 16.51
C GLN A 6 23.08 6.99 16.34
N GLY A 7 23.61 7.06 15.10
CA GLY A 7 24.78 7.89 14.79
C GLY A 7 24.47 9.36 14.45
N TRP A 8 23.19 9.73 14.36
CA TRP A 8 22.78 11.09 14.03
C TRP A 8 22.60 11.89 15.31
N SER A 9 23.42 12.92 15.49
CA SER A 9 23.32 13.83 16.62
C SER A 9 22.00 14.61 16.52
N GLU A 10 20.99 14.18 17.28
CA GLU A 10 19.62 14.71 17.25
C GLU A 10 19.53 16.21 17.52
N ARG A 11 20.53 16.75 18.20
CA ARG A 11 20.63 18.17 18.58
C ARG A 11 20.99 19.09 17.41
N LEU A 12 21.57 18.53 16.32
CA LEU A 12 22.09 19.33 15.20
C LEU A 12 21.04 19.61 14.12
N PHE A 13 19.88 18.94 14.16
CA PHE A 13 18.87 19.10 13.11
C PHE A 13 17.65 19.89 13.58
N ALA A 14 17.37 20.99 12.87
CA ALA A 14 16.07 21.66 12.95
C ALA A 14 14.93 20.72 12.53
N CYS A 15 13.67 21.04 12.89
CA CYS A 15 12.50 20.22 12.56
C CYS A 15 12.44 19.85 11.07
N ALA A 16 12.74 20.80 10.17
CA ALA A 16 12.78 20.57 8.72
C ALA A 16 13.81 19.51 8.32
N GLY A 17 15.00 19.54 8.95
CA GLY A 17 16.04 18.54 8.71
C GLY A 17 15.63 17.14 9.18
N ARG A 18 14.97 17.03 10.32
CA ARG A 18 14.43 15.75 10.83
C ARG A 18 13.32 15.21 9.90
N GLU A 19 12.42 16.09 9.42
CA GLU A 19 11.41 15.70 8.41
C GLU A 19 12.05 15.13 7.16
N ALA A 20 13.05 15.84 6.60
CA ALA A 20 13.75 15.41 5.41
C ALA A 20 14.44 14.06 5.61
N LEU A 21 15.15 13.85 6.71
CA LEU A 21 15.84 12.60 7.03
C LEU A 21 14.88 11.42 7.21
N ILE A 22 13.78 11.61 7.95
CA ILE A 22 12.77 10.56 8.10
C ILE A 22 12.21 10.16 6.73
N LYS A 23 11.81 11.12 5.91
CA LYS A 23 11.17 10.85 4.61
C LYS A 23 12.12 10.25 3.59
N SER A 24 13.32 10.81 3.46
CA SER A 24 14.27 10.42 2.41
C SER A 24 15.08 9.17 2.75
N ILE A 25 15.40 8.95 4.01
CA ILE A 25 16.29 7.86 4.42
C ILE A 25 15.55 6.79 5.21
N VAL A 26 14.92 7.16 6.35
CA VAL A 26 14.39 6.15 7.26
C VAL A 26 13.22 5.37 6.64
N GLN A 27 12.33 6.05 5.95
CA GLN A 27 11.21 5.45 5.24
C GLN A 27 11.63 4.73 3.95
N ALA A 28 12.78 5.07 3.37
CA ALA A 28 13.30 4.42 2.18
C ALA A 28 13.98 3.07 2.49
N ILE A 29 14.68 2.95 3.63
CA ILE A 29 15.44 1.74 3.99
C ILE A 29 14.61 0.44 3.89
N PRO A 30 13.39 0.33 4.46
CA PRO A 30 12.63 -0.90 4.40
C PRO A 30 11.92 -1.14 3.06
N THR A 31 11.96 -0.20 2.11
CA THR A 31 11.16 -0.24 0.87
C THR A 31 11.43 -1.51 0.05
N PHE A 32 12.69 -1.93 -0.07
CA PHE A 32 13.03 -3.17 -0.79
C PHE A 32 12.39 -4.38 -0.13
N SER A 33 12.56 -4.55 1.18
CA SER A 33 11.95 -5.66 1.91
C SER A 33 10.42 -5.61 1.87
N MET A 34 9.83 -4.41 1.92
CA MET A 34 8.39 -4.19 1.80
C MET A 34 7.84 -4.54 0.41
N SER A 35 8.64 -4.41 -0.63
CA SER A 35 8.22 -4.80 -1.98
C SER A 35 8.18 -6.32 -2.18
N CYS A 36 8.92 -7.08 -1.38
CA CYS A 36 9.01 -8.54 -1.48
C CYS A 36 8.17 -9.29 -0.44
N PHE A 37 8.05 -8.72 0.77
CA PHE A 37 7.46 -9.39 1.93
C PHE A 37 6.44 -8.53 2.66
N LEU A 38 5.44 -9.19 3.22
CA LEU A 38 4.49 -8.55 4.12
C LEU A 38 5.12 -8.44 5.51
N LEU A 39 5.48 -7.21 5.90
CA LEU A 39 6.03 -6.95 7.23
C LEU A 39 4.96 -7.16 8.31
N THR A 40 5.38 -7.74 9.44
CA THR A 40 4.48 -7.92 10.58
C THR A 40 4.12 -6.58 11.22
N LYS A 41 2.94 -6.51 11.84
CA LYS A 41 2.51 -5.32 12.60
C LYS A 41 3.54 -4.89 13.66
N LYS A 42 4.19 -5.87 14.30
CA LYS A 42 5.24 -5.63 15.32
C LYS A 42 6.45 -4.89 14.73
N VAL A 43 6.91 -5.30 13.55
CA VAL A 43 8.05 -4.65 12.85
C VAL A 43 7.67 -3.23 12.43
N CYS A 44 6.49 -3.03 11.81
CA CYS A 44 6.02 -1.71 11.43
C CYS A 44 5.92 -0.78 12.65
N LYS A 45 5.30 -1.23 13.75
CA LYS A 45 5.22 -0.46 15.00
C LYS A 45 6.59 -0.13 15.58
N GLY A 46 7.55 -1.07 15.54
CA GLY A 46 8.91 -0.84 16.01
C GLY A 46 9.66 0.23 15.20
N LEU A 47 9.47 0.24 13.86
CA LEU A 47 10.02 1.28 12.98
C LEU A 47 9.35 2.63 13.23
N THR A 48 8.03 2.67 13.32
CA THR A 48 7.26 3.87 13.62
C THR A 48 7.67 4.47 14.97
N SER A 49 7.79 3.65 16.02
CA SER A 49 8.27 4.10 17.33
C SER A 49 9.69 4.70 17.26
N SER A 50 10.58 4.11 16.47
CA SER A 50 11.94 4.65 16.28
C SER A 50 11.93 5.98 15.54
N MET A 51 11.05 6.16 14.54
CA MET A 51 10.89 7.43 13.84
C MET A 51 10.30 8.50 14.76
N ALA A 52 9.30 8.16 15.57
CA ALA A 52 8.70 9.08 16.55
C ALA A 52 9.73 9.55 17.57
N LYS A 53 10.54 8.64 18.12
CA LYS A 53 11.63 9.01 19.02
C LYS A 53 12.61 9.98 18.38
N PHE A 54 13.03 9.72 17.16
CA PHE A 54 13.93 10.61 16.41
C PHE A 54 13.26 11.98 16.14
N TRP A 55 11.99 11.99 15.76
CA TRP A 55 11.25 13.24 15.53
C TRP A 55 11.18 14.13 16.74
N TRP A 56 10.87 13.55 17.91
CA TRP A 56 10.74 14.28 19.16
C TRP A 56 12.06 14.52 19.90
N GLY A 57 13.18 14.07 19.33
CA GLY A 57 14.51 14.25 19.94
C GLY A 57 14.69 13.46 21.23
N SER A 58 14.03 12.30 21.37
CA SER A 58 14.20 11.42 22.53
C SER A 58 15.54 10.69 22.43
N SER A 59 16.48 11.00 23.32
CA SER A 59 17.69 10.22 23.50
C SER A 59 17.35 8.88 24.19
N LEU A 60 18.25 7.90 24.10
CA LEU A 60 18.10 6.62 24.80
C LEU A 60 17.90 6.80 26.31
N ASP A 61 18.49 7.85 26.89
CA ASP A 61 18.50 8.14 28.31
C ASP A 61 17.46 9.18 28.75
N LYS A 62 16.86 9.91 27.83
CA LYS A 62 15.86 10.95 28.13
C LYS A 62 14.57 10.70 27.33
N ARG A 63 13.48 10.48 28.07
CA ARG A 63 12.14 10.50 27.46
C ARG A 63 11.76 11.93 27.14
N SER A 64 11.55 12.25 25.87
CA SER A 64 10.92 13.52 25.49
C SER A 64 9.42 13.36 25.43
N LEU A 65 8.71 14.46 25.67
CA LEU A 65 7.26 14.51 25.53
C LEU A 65 6.88 14.46 24.06
N HIS A 66 5.99 13.55 23.71
CA HIS A 66 5.39 13.47 22.36
C HIS A 66 4.10 14.29 22.38
N TRP A 67 4.14 15.51 21.84
CA TRP A 67 3.01 16.45 21.86
C TRP A 67 1.83 16.01 20.97
N ILE A 68 2.11 15.28 19.92
CA ILE A 68 1.13 14.85 18.92
C ILE A 68 1.35 13.36 18.66
N ALA A 69 0.27 12.60 18.50
CA ALA A 69 0.34 11.19 18.15
C ALA A 69 0.97 11.01 16.75
N TRP A 70 1.72 9.92 16.56
CA TRP A 70 2.37 9.66 15.27
C TRP A 70 1.37 9.53 14.13
N ASP A 71 0.19 8.97 14.39
CA ASP A 71 -0.86 8.77 13.38
C ASP A 71 -1.41 10.10 12.87
N GLU A 72 -1.48 11.13 13.72
CA GLU A 72 -1.83 12.49 13.33
C GLU A 72 -0.73 13.13 12.49
N LEU A 73 0.56 12.93 12.85
CA LEU A 73 1.70 13.38 12.05
C LEU A 73 1.76 12.66 10.68
N ALA A 74 1.26 11.43 10.60
CA ALA A 74 1.19 10.67 9.36
C ALA A 74 0.08 11.15 8.41
N THR A 75 -0.86 11.97 8.88
CA THR A 75 -1.89 12.53 8.01
C THR A 75 -1.28 13.44 6.94
N PRO A 76 -1.94 13.59 5.76
CA PRO A 76 -1.47 14.48 4.70
C PRO A 76 -1.34 15.94 5.15
N LYS A 77 -0.39 16.67 4.56
CA LYS A 77 -0.14 18.09 4.91
C LYS A 77 -1.37 18.97 4.78
N PHE A 78 -2.23 18.75 3.78
CA PHE A 78 -3.47 19.50 3.60
C PHE A 78 -4.54 19.24 4.68
N LYS A 79 -4.34 18.20 5.51
CA LYS A 79 -5.17 17.88 6.68
C LYS A 79 -4.48 18.25 8.00
N GLY A 80 -3.39 19.01 7.96
CA GLY A 80 -2.66 19.46 9.14
C GLY A 80 -1.56 18.51 9.64
N GLY A 81 -1.32 17.37 8.98
CA GLY A 81 -0.23 16.48 9.34
C GLY A 81 1.09 16.82 8.64
N MET A 82 2.13 16.03 8.90
CA MET A 82 3.44 16.14 8.26
C MET A 82 3.58 15.25 7.02
N GLY A 83 2.60 14.37 6.76
CA GLY A 83 2.62 13.44 5.63
C GLY A 83 3.70 12.36 5.76
N PHE A 84 3.99 11.90 6.95
CA PHE A 84 4.79 10.70 7.15
C PHE A 84 4.01 9.48 6.66
N ARG A 85 4.69 8.50 6.07
CA ARG A 85 4.04 7.32 5.52
C ARG A 85 3.60 6.36 6.63
N ASP A 86 2.36 5.90 6.56
CA ASP A 86 1.96 4.68 7.25
C ASP A 86 2.68 3.49 6.59
N LEU A 87 3.61 2.89 7.33
CA LEU A 87 4.44 1.80 6.81
C LEU A 87 3.63 0.56 6.45
N ARG A 88 2.51 0.31 7.16
CA ARG A 88 1.66 -0.85 6.87
C ARG A 88 0.91 -0.68 5.56
N MET A 89 0.27 0.47 5.38
CA MET A 89 -0.44 0.81 4.14
C MET A 89 0.52 0.91 2.97
N PHE A 90 1.70 1.50 3.18
CA PHE A 90 2.73 1.59 2.16
C PHE A 90 3.24 0.21 1.73
N ASN A 91 3.45 -0.72 2.67
CA ASN A 91 3.83 -2.10 2.36
C ASN A 91 2.76 -2.80 1.51
N LEU A 92 1.48 -2.68 1.88
CA LEU A 92 0.38 -3.26 1.09
C LEU A 92 0.30 -2.66 -0.32
N ALA A 93 0.53 -1.35 -0.46
CA ALA A 93 0.56 -0.68 -1.77
C ALA A 93 1.71 -1.18 -2.66
N LEU A 94 2.92 -1.36 -2.09
CA LEU A 94 4.06 -1.92 -2.82
C LEU A 94 3.81 -3.36 -3.28
N LEU A 95 3.20 -4.18 -2.44
CA LEU A 95 2.82 -5.54 -2.78
C LEU A 95 1.69 -5.58 -3.82
N GLY A 96 0.70 -4.69 -3.68
CA GLY A 96 -0.38 -4.52 -4.66
C GLY A 96 0.13 -4.13 -6.05
N LYS A 97 1.24 -3.38 -6.14
CA LYS A 97 1.90 -3.03 -7.40
C LYS A 97 2.30 -4.26 -8.22
N HIS A 98 2.69 -5.37 -7.58
CA HIS A 98 2.97 -6.62 -8.29
C HIS A 98 1.70 -7.21 -8.89
N GLY A 99 0.59 -7.21 -8.16
CA GLY A 99 -0.71 -7.62 -8.68
C GLY A 99 -1.15 -6.78 -9.88
N TRP A 100 -0.95 -5.46 -9.82
CA TRP A 100 -1.17 -4.56 -10.95
C TRP A 100 -0.33 -4.96 -12.16
N ARG A 101 0.97 -5.25 -11.97
CA ARG A 101 1.86 -5.69 -13.06
C ARG A 101 1.40 -6.99 -13.69
N PHE A 102 0.85 -7.95 -12.93
CA PHE A 102 0.32 -9.20 -13.47
C PHE A 102 -0.89 -8.98 -14.38
N MET A 103 -1.72 -7.98 -14.06
CA MET A 103 -2.88 -7.63 -14.87
C MET A 103 -2.50 -6.84 -16.13
N MET A 104 -1.57 -5.89 -16.03
CA MET A 104 -1.19 -5.02 -17.14
C MET A 104 -0.17 -5.67 -18.09
N ASN A 105 0.74 -6.50 -17.56
CA ASN A 105 1.80 -7.17 -18.31
C ASN A 105 1.75 -8.69 -18.14
N PRO A 106 0.68 -9.36 -18.60
CA PRO A 106 0.50 -10.80 -18.41
C PRO A 106 1.56 -11.64 -19.13
N ASN A 107 2.22 -11.08 -20.12
CA ASN A 107 3.29 -11.73 -20.90
C ASN A 107 4.68 -11.66 -20.24
N SER A 108 4.85 -10.89 -19.17
CA SER A 108 6.12 -10.84 -18.43
C SER A 108 6.45 -12.22 -17.83
N LEU A 109 7.74 -12.55 -17.77
CA LEU A 109 8.21 -13.83 -17.21
C LEU A 109 7.64 -14.05 -15.79
N CYS A 110 7.70 -13.04 -14.94
CA CYS A 110 7.18 -13.11 -13.57
C CYS A 110 5.67 -13.42 -13.56
N ALA A 111 4.88 -12.75 -14.41
CA ALA A 111 3.44 -13.00 -14.51
C ALA A 111 3.14 -14.42 -15.00
N LYS A 112 3.86 -14.91 -16.02
CA LYS A 112 3.72 -16.28 -16.55
C LYS A 112 4.03 -17.33 -15.49
N VAL A 113 5.15 -17.19 -14.78
CA VAL A 113 5.54 -18.11 -13.70
C VAL A 113 4.51 -18.13 -12.57
N MET A 114 4.08 -16.93 -12.10
CA MET A 114 3.10 -16.85 -11.03
C MET A 114 1.73 -17.37 -11.47
N LYS A 115 1.32 -17.08 -12.70
CA LYS A 115 0.05 -17.59 -13.26
C LYS A 115 0.09 -19.12 -13.34
N GLY A 116 1.11 -19.71 -13.94
CA GLY A 116 1.22 -21.16 -14.07
C GLY A 116 1.21 -21.89 -12.73
N ARG A 117 1.78 -21.29 -11.68
CA ARG A 117 1.88 -21.93 -10.36
C ARG A 117 0.64 -21.72 -9.48
N TYR A 118 0.01 -20.54 -9.49
CA TYR A 118 -0.98 -20.18 -8.46
C TYR A 118 -2.38 -19.90 -9.00
N PHE A 119 -2.52 -19.52 -10.29
CA PHE A 119 -3.83 -19.19 -10.86
C PHE A 119 -3.92 -19.49 -12.37
N PRO A 120 -3.64 -20.73 -12.80
CA PRO A 120 -3.57 -21.07 -14.23
C PRO A 120 -4.88 -20.80 -14.99
N TYR A 121 -6.00 -21.03 -14.33
CA TYR A 121 -7.34 -20.96 -14.95
C TYR A 121 -8.16 -19.73 -14.52
N THR A 122 -7.62 -18.90 -13.65
CA THR A 122 -8.34 -17.74 -13.11
C THR A 122 -7.55 -16.45 -13.34
N ASN A 123 -8.16 -15.32 -12.99
CA ASN A 123 -7.49 -14.02 -12.99
C ASN A 123 -6.86 -13.75 -11.61
N PHE A 124 -5.84 -12.91 -11.55
CA PHE A 124 -5.20 -12.52 -10.29
C PHE A 124 -6.21 -12.00 -9.24
N ARG A 125 -7.29 -11.35 -9.67
CA ARG A 125 -8.34 -10.84 -8.77
C ARG A 125 -9.00 -11.94 -7.93
N HIS A 126 -9.14 -13.14 -8.49
CA HIS A 126 -9.82 -14.30 -7.88
C HIS A 126 -8.85 -15.42 -7.49
N ALA A 127 -7.54 -15.15 -7.61
CA ALA A 127 -6.51 -16.14 -7.28
C ALA A 127 -6.59 -16.56 -5.80
N SER A 128 -6.53 -17.85 -5.57
CA SER A 128 -6.52 -18.44 -4.22
C SER A 128 -5.12 -18.41 -3.59
N VAL A 129 -5.07 -18.66 -2.28
CA VAL A 129 -3.83 -18.79 -1.52
C VAL A 129 -3.74 -20.22 -0.98
N PRO A 130 -3.16 -21.16 -1.73
CA PRO A 130 -2.95 -22.52 -1.24
C PRO A 130 -2.10 -22.53 0.04
N LYS A 131 -2.30 -23.52 0.91
CA LYS A 131 -1.50 -23.68 2.15
C LYS A 131 0.01 -23.78 1.87
N SER A 132 0.39 -24.38 0.77
CA SER A 132 1.78 -24.56 0.31
C SER A 132 2.36 -23.33 -0.42
N SER A 133 1.66 -22.20 -0.44
CA SER A 133 2.14 -21.00 -1.15
C SER A 133 3.37 -20.38 -0.51
N SER A 134 4.24 -19.81 -1.34
CA SER A 134 5.41 -19.07 -0.89
C SER A 134 5.01 -17.83 -0.07
N ALA A 135 5.91 -17.36 0.80
CA ALA A 135 5.71 -16.14 1.56
C ALA A 135 5.48 -14.92 0.65
N THR A 136 6.19 -14.86 -0.48
CA THR A 136 6.04 -13.79 -1.48
C THR A 136 4.65 -13.81 -2.11
N TRP A 137 4.12 -14.98 -2.49
CA TRP A 137 2.77 -15.06 -3.04
C TRP A 137 1.72 -14.60 -2.04
N ARG A 138 1.81 -15.09 -0.80
CA ARG A 138 0.91 -14.63 0.28
C ARG A 138 0.97 -13.13 0.50
N ALA A 139 2.17 -12.55 0.43
CA ALA A 139 2.36 -11.11 0.55
C ALA A 139 1.70 -10.34 -0.61
N ILE A 140 1.88 -10.77 -1.85
CA ILE A 140 1.29 -10.14 -3.03
C ILE A 140 -0.24 -10.19 -2.97
N VAL A 141 -0.81 -11.34 -2.57
CA VAL A 141 -2.26 -11.47 -2.41
C VAL A 141 -2.79 -10.61 -1.27
N ALA A 142 -2.04 -10.44 -0.17
CA ALA A 142 -2.40 -9.49 0.88
C ALA A 142 -2.46 -8.04 0.36
N GLY A 143 -1.61 -7.67 -0.61
CA GLY A 143 -1.67 -6.37 -1.28
C GLY A 143 -2.86 -6.20 -2.23
N ARG A 144 -3.55 -7.28 -2.60
CA ARG A 144 -4.69 -7.27 -3.54
C ARG A 144 -5.85 -6.42 -3.04
N GLU A 145 -6.14 -6.43 -1.75
CA GLU A 145 -7.23 -5.63 -1.18
C GLU A 145 -6.99 -4.12 -1.39
N ALA A 146 -5.77 -3.66 -1.12
CA ALA A 146 -5.39 -2.28 -1.36
C ALA A 146 -5.48 -1.91 -2.84
N LEU A 147 -5.09 -2.84 -3.73
CA LEU A 147 -5.21 -2.66 -5.17
C LEU A 147 -6.67 -2.59 -5.61
N GLN A 148 -7.52 -3.52 -5.17
CA GLN A 148 -8.94 -3.57 -5.53
C GLN A 148 -9.72 -2.35 -5.04
N ALA A 149 -9.34 -1.78 -3.89
CA ALA A 149 -9.96 -0.56 -3.38
C ALA A 149 -9.71 0.65 -4.30
N GLY A 150 -8.52 0.71 -4.94
CA GLY A 150 -8.13 1.80 -5.82
C GLY A 150 -8.40 1.57 -7.32
N LEU A 151 -8.79 0.35 -7.72
CA LEU A 151 -9.03 0.03 -9.13
C LEU A 151 -10.34 0.62 -9.62
N VAL A 152 -10.24 1.40 -10.72
CA VAL A 152 -11.37 1.89 -11.49
C VAL A 152 -11.11 1.51 -12.95
N LYS A 153 -12.08 0.90 -13.63
CA LYS A 153 -12.02 0.67 -15.07
C LYS A 153 -12.25 1.98 -15.80
N ARG A 154 -11.35 2.34 -16.72
CA ARG A 154 -11.57 3.44 -17.64
C ARG A 154 -12.49 2.94 -18.75
N VAL A 155 -13.55 3.69 -19.01
CA VAL A 155 -14.46 3.44 -20.13
C VAL A 155 -13.73 3.82 -21.43
N GLY A 156 -13.61 2.87 -22.36
CA GLY A 156 -13.18 3.10 -23.73
C GLY A 156 -14.41 3.13 -24.65
N ASP A 157 -14.57 2.10 -25.48
CA ASP A 157 -15.74 1.87 -26.31
C ASP A 157 -16.94 1.24 -25.56
N GLY A 158 -16.77 0.92 -24.30
CA GLY A 158 -17.82 0.32 -23.46
C GLY A 158 -17.98 -1.19 -23.59
N SER A 159 -17.49 -1.81 -24.64
CA SER A 159 -17.71 -3.24 -24.95
C SER A 159 -17.18 -4.20 -23.88
N SER A 160 -16.12 -3.81 -23.17
CA SER A 160 -15.44 -4.63 -22.16
C SER A 160 -15.87 -4.35 -20.72
N ILE A 161 -16.86 -3.47 -20.51
CA ILE A 161 -17.30 -3.03 -19.19
C ILE A 161 -18.66 -3.60 -18.84
N SER A 162 -18.73 -4.36 -17.74
CA SER A 162 -20.00 -4.70 -17.12
C SER A 162 -20.51 -3.52 -16.30
N ILE A 163 -21.67 -2.98 -16.68
CA ILE A 163 -22.26 -1.79 -16.04
C ILE A 163 -22.46 -2.03 -14.53
N TRP A 164 -22.85 -3.24 -14.15
CA TRP A 164 -23.26 -3.58 -12.78
C TRP A 164 -22.15 -4.19 -11.93
N GLU A 165 -21.16 -4.85 -12.55
CA GLU A 165 -20.15 -5.61 -11.83
C GLU A 165 -18.81 -4.88 -11.74
N ASP A 166 -18.51 -4.05 -12.72
CA ASP A 166 -17.23 -3.34 -12.78
C ASP A 166 -17.29 -1.99 -12.05
N LYS A 167 -16.21 -1.65 -11.37
CA LYS A 167 -16.02 -0.32 -10.80
C LYS A 167 -15.51 0.62 -11.88
N TRP A 168 -16.39 1.33 -12.55
CA TRP A 168 -16.06 2.34 -13.58
C TRP A 168 -16.33 3.78 -13.10
N LEU A 169 -17.09 3.95 -12.02
CA LEU A 169 -17.31 5.26 -11.39
C LEU A 169 -16.18 5.57 -10.39
N PRO A 170 -15.59 6.79 -10.41
CA PRO A 170 -14.62 7.22 -9.41
C PRO A 170 -15.23 7.20 -8.01
N ALA A 171 -14.44 6.78 -7.01
CA ALA A 171 -14.89 6.68 -5.61
C ALA A 171 -15.32 8.02 -4.98
N THR A 172 -14.95 9.15 -5.60
CA THR A 172 -15.40 10.50 -5.24
C THR A 172 -16.89 10.74 -5.51
N ILE A 173 -17.46 10.00 -6.46
CA ILE A 173 -18.89 10.01 -6.75
C ILE A 173 -19.48 8.84 -5.95
N LYS A 174 -20.22 9.12 -4.89
CA LYS A 174 -20.94 8.13 -4.07
C LYS A 174 -22.10 7.46 -4.83
N MET A 175 -21.96 7.25 -6.12
CA MET A 175 -22.89 6.48 -6.91
C MET A 175 -22.33 5.07 -7.05
N SER A 176 -22.81 4.16 -6.24
CA SER A 176 -22.85 2.76 -6.65
C SER A 176 -23.69 2.68 -7.91
N PRO A 177 -23.31 1.87 -8.90
CA PRO A 177 -24.25 1.56 -10.00
C PRO A 177 -25.56 1.14 -9.34
N LEU A 178 -26.65 1.77 -9.75
CA LEU A 178 -27.99 1.49 -9.25
C LEU A 178 -28.20 -0.03 -9.28
N LEU A 179 -28.83 -0.57 -8.25
CA LEU A 179 -29.17 -1.99 -8.20
C LEU A 179 -29.78 -2.40 -9.54
N ARG A 180 -29.24 -3.47 -10.14
CA ARG A 180 -29.73 -4.01 -11.42
C ARG A 180 -31.23 -4.17 -11.34
N PRO A 181 -32.05 -3.48 -12.14
CA PRO A 181 -33.46 -3.74 -12.19
C PRO A 181 -33.68 -5.20 -12.66
N ALA A 182 -34.61 -5.90 -12.04
CA ALA A 182 -34.84 -7.33 -12.28
C ALA A 182 -35.06 -7.72 -13.76
N ASN A 183 -35.37 -6.78 -14.65
CA ASN A 183 -35.71 -7.01 -16.08
C ASN A 183 -34.74 -6.36 -17.07
N THR A 184 -33.50 -6.05 -16.70
CA THR A 184 -32.58 -5.37 -17.62
C THR A 184 -31.68 -6.36 -18.36
N THR A 185 -31.81 -6.43 -19.66
CA THR A 185 -30.98 -7.23 -20.59
C THR A 185 -29.65 -6.59 -20.95
N VAL A 186 -29.45 -5.29 -20.64
CA VAL A 186 -28.23 -4.54 -20.99
C VAL A 186 -27.11 -4.93 -19.99
N GLN A 187 -26.10 -5.65 -20.48
CA GLN A 187 -24.95 -6.10 -19.70
C GLN A 187 -23.68 -5.28 -19.93
N THR A 188 -23.56 -4.66 -21.11
CA THR A 188 -22.39 -3.85 -21.51
C THR A 188 -22.81 -2.47 -21.98
N MET A 189 -21.90 -1.50 -21.86
CA MET A 189 -22.08 -0.20 -22.51
C MET A 189 -21.72 -0.34 -23.98
N ASN A 190 -22.66 -0.09 -24.87
CA ASN A 190 -22.39 0.16 -26.29
C ASN A 190 -22.20 1.66 -26.50
#